data_8d7fadddcf1b18adb2061838084de499
#
_entry.id   8d7fadddcf1b18adb2061838084de499
#
_cell.length_a   1.000
_cell.length_b   1.000
_cell.length_c   1.000
_cell.angle_alpha   90.00
_cell.angle_beta   90.00
_cell.angle_gamma   90.00
#
_symmetry.space_group_name_H-M   'P 1'
#
loop_
_entity.id
_entity.type
_entity.pdbx_description
1 polymer ?
#
loop_
_entity_poly.entity_id
_entity_poly.type
_entity_poly.pdbx_seq_one_letter_code
_entity_poly.pdbx_strand_id
1 'polypeptide(L)'
;ITPLIDKIAEFIIAFHQSKVLDNVMKDSYSIVSNLPYNISTPILFHLFEYLDIIQDMHFMLQKEVVDRMIAAPSSPEYGRLSVMLQYYFAMEHLVHVPKESFDPEPKVESSFVRLIPYEHYPFVANNIEQFGRIVKEAFSQRRKTIRNTLKSFISENDFQKIGINPQL
;
A
#
# COMPACT_ATOMS: atom_id res chain seq x y z
N ILE A 1 -13.47 6.82 11.88
CA ILE A 1 -12.20 6.60 11.14
C ILE A 1 -12.09 7.63 10.02
N THR A 2 -13.12 7.77 9.17
CA THR A 2 -13.16 8.74 8.07
C THR A 2 -12.76 10.16 8.49
N PRO A 3 -13.34 10.78 9.56
CA PRO A 3 -13.00 12.16 9.92
C PRO A 3 -11.53 12.39 10.30
N LEU A 4 -10.82 11.36 10.77
CA LEU A 4 -9.40 11.47 11.09
C LEU A 4 -8.53 11.39 9.85
N ILE A 5 -8.89 10.52 8.91
CA ILE A 5 -8.22 10.39 7.61
C ILE A 5 -8.38 11.68 6.82
N ASP A 6 -9.61 12.23 6.77
CA ASP A 6 -9.90 13.50 6.12
C ASP A 6 -9.08 14.65 6.73
N LYS A 7 -8.96 14.71 8.07
CA LYS A 7 -8.12 15.72 8.75
C LYS A 7 -6.63 15.59 8.44
N ILE A 8 -6.11 14.36 8.30
CA ILE A 8 -4.71 14.14 7.88
C ILE A 8 -4.52 14.61 6.44
N ALA A 9 -5.47 14.30 5.55
CA ALA A 9 -5.46 14.77 4.18
C ALA A 9 -5.58 16.30 4.10
N GLU A 10 -6.51 16.90 4.84
CA GLU A 10 -6.65 18.36 4.95
C GLU A 10 -5.36 19.03 5.48
N PHE A 11 -4.67 18.42 6.43
CA PHE A 11 -3.39 18.92 6.94
C PHE A 11 -2.31 18.88 5.86
N ILE A 12 -2.20 17.78 5.10
CA ILE A 12 -1.26 17.65 3.98
C ILE A 12 -1.59 18.69 2.89
N ILE A 13 -2.86 18.85 2.54
CA ILE A 13 -3.32 19.83 1.54
C ILE A 13 -3.10 21.26 2.05
N ALA A 14 -3.43 21.57 3.29
CA ALA A 14 -3.24 22.90 3.89
C ALA A 14 -1.75 23.28 3.97
N PHE A 15 -0.88 22.31 4.24
CA PHE A 15 0.56 22.52 4.22
C PHE A 15 1.07 22.81 2.79
N HIS A 16 0.53 22.09 1.79
CA HIS A 16 0.83 22.35 0.37
C HIS A 16 0.33 23.73 -0.10
N GLN A 17 -0.84 24.17 0.36
CA GLN A 17 -1.42 25.47 0.01
C GLN A 17 -0.82 26.66 0.78
N SER A 18 -0.08 26.43 1.86
CA SER A 18 0.64 27.47 2.57
C SER A 18 1.78 27.98 1.69
N LYS A 19 1.60 29.16 1.07
CA LYS A 19 2.50 29.84 0.13
C LYS A 19 3.89 30.20 0.67
N VAL A 20 4.45 29.42 1.56
CA VAL A 20 5.78 29.66 2.12
C VAL A 20 6.92 29.26 1.16
N LEU A 21 6.59 28.55 0.04
CA LEU A 21 7.58 27.91 -0.83
C LEU A 21 7.40 28.25 -2.34
N ASP A 22 6.90 29.42 -2.68
CA ASP A 22 6.66 29.85 -4.08
C ASP A 22 7.92 29.93 -4.98
N ASN A 23 9.08 29.46 -4.55
CA ASN A 23 10.32 29.60 -5.33
C ASN A 23 11.31 28.42 -5.33
N VAL A 24 10.91 27.22 -4.94
CA VAL A 24 11.82 26.05 -5.01
C VAL A 24 11.11 24.90 -5.69
N MET A 25 11.66 24.43 -6.81
CA MET A 25 11.43 23.18 -7.55
C MET A 25 10.19 22.37 -7.10
N LYS A 26 9.39 21.85 -8.06
CA LYS A 26 8.28 20.92 -7.90
C LYS A 26 8.19 20.31 -6.49
N ASP A 27 7.41 20.94 -5.61
CA ASP A 27 7.39 20.65 -4.18
C ASP A 27 6.94 19.21 -3.95
N SER A 28 7.88 18.34 -3.64
CA SER A 28 7.61 16.97 -3.22
C SER A 28 7.88 16.84 -1.72
N TYR A 29 7.00 16.12 -1.02
CA TYR A 29 7.03 16.00 0.44
C TYR A 29 7.55 14.65 0.89
N SER A 30 8.40 14.65 1.91
CA SER A 30 8.71 13.47 2.71
C SER A 30 7.75 13.38 3.88
N ILE A 31 7.06 12.25 4.03
CA ILE A 31 6.11 12.00 5.12
C ILE A 31 6.77 11.06 6.14
N VAL A 32 6.85 11.49 7.39
CA VAL A 32 7.35 10.63 8.49
C VAL A 32 6.29 10.55 9.58
N SER A 33 5.84 9.35 9.93
CA SER A 33 4.81 9.18 10.95
C SER A 33 4.86 7.83 11.66
N ASN A 34 4.48 7.86 12.94
CA ASN A 34 4.05 6.67 13.68
C ASN A 34 2.53 6.54 13.52
N LEU A 35 2.07 5.63 12.67
CA LEU A 35 0.64 5.49 12.38
C LEU A 35 -0.07 4.63 13.44
N PRO A 36 -1.25 5.06 13.93
CA PRO A 36 -2.09 4.22 14.76
C PRO A 36 -2.44 2.91 14.03
N TYR A 37 -2.24 1.78 14.69
CA TYR A 37 -2.33 0.46 14.07
C TYR A 37 -3.68 0.15 13.42
N ASN A 38 -4.78 0.61 14.04
CA ASN A 38 -6.14 0.35 13.59
C ASN A 38 -6.55 1.12 12.32
N ILE A 39 -5.79 2.14 11.91
CA ILE A 39 -6.08 2.97 10.72
C ILE A 39 -4.93 3.01 9.70
N SER A 40 -3.82 2.33 9.96
CA SER A 40 -2.64 2.36 9.10
C SER A 40 -2.95 1.94 7.66
N THR A 41 -3.62 0.81 7.46
CA THR A 41 -3.98 0.33 6.10
C THR A 41 -4.91 1.29 5.35
N PRO A 42 -6.02 1.80 5.92
CA PRO A 42 -6.82 2.85 5.29
C PRO A 42 -6.02 4.10 4.89
N ILE A 43 -5.11 4.57 5.75
CA ILE A 43 -4.26 5.73 5.44
C ILE A 43 -3.35 5.43 4.24
N LEU A 44 -2.69 4.27 4.21
CA LEU A 44 -1.83 3.88 3.09
C LEU A 44 -2.57 3.90 1.74
N PHE A 45 -3.82 3.41 1.71
CA PHE A 45 -4.64 3.44 0.49
C PHE A 45 -5.10 4.86 0.13
N HIS A 46 -5.37 5.71 1.11
CA HIS A 46 -5.76 7.09 0.85
C HIS A 46 -4.61 7.92 0.25
N LEU A 47 -3.36 7.64 0.64
CA LEU A 47 -2.18 8.32 0.11
C LEU A 47 -1.94 8.06 -1.40
N PHE A 48 -2.61 7.09 -2.02
CA PHE A 48 -2.57 6.90 -3.48
C PHE A 48 -3.09 8.11 -4.26
N GLU A 49 -3.94 8.93 -3.65
CA GLU A 49 -4.49 10.13 -4.26
C GLU A 49 -3.50 11.30 -4.34
N TYR A 50 -2.34 11.18 -3.65
CA TYR A 50 -1.36 12.26 -3.47
C TYR A 50 0.05 11.90 -3.95
N LEU A 51 0.17 10.86 -4.79
CA LEU A 51 1.49 10.35 -5.23
C LEU A 51 2.31 11.37 -6.03
N ASP A 52 1.66 12.31 -6.69
CA ASP A 52 2.26 13.36 -7.50
C ASP A 52 3.04 14.40 -6.68
N ILE A 53 2.72 14.51 -5.39
CA ILE A 53 3.36 15.45 -4.45
C ILE A 53 4.20 14.74 -3.36
N ILE A 54 4.23 13.41 -3.34
CA ILE A 54 4.98 12.64 -2.34
C ILE A 54 6.32 12.21 -2.93
N GLN A 55 7.43 12.60 -2.29
CA GLN A 55 8.77 12.14 -2.61
C GLN A 55 9.04 10.76 -2.01
N ASP A 56 8.83 10.62 -0.72
CA ASP A 56 8.91 9.36 0.01
C ASP A 56 8.11 9.40 1.32
N MET A 57 7.88 8.23 1.87
CA MET A 57 7.16 8.07 3.14
C MET A 57 7.90 7.10 4.05
N HIS A 58 7.94 7.43 5.33
CA HIS A 58 8.58 6.63 6.37
C HIS A 58 7.56 6.39 7.48
N PHE A 59 7.14 5.15 7.65
CA PHE A 59 6.11 4.80 8.61
C PHE A 59 6.59 3.76 9.61
N MET A 60 6.28 3.99 10.89
CA MET A 60 6.29 2.94 11.89
C MET A 60 4.92 2.29 11.95
N LEU A 61 4.87 0.98 11.70
CA LEU A 61 3.67 0.16 11.62
C LEU A 61 3.84 -1.12 12.43
N GLN A 62 2.74 -1.87 12.62
CA GLN A 62 2.84 -3.24 13.12
C GLN A 62 3.72 -4.08 12.20
N LYS A 63 4.60 -4.90 12.78
CA LYS A 63 5.49 -5.78 12.02
C LYS A 63 4.72 -6.65 11.01
N GLU A 64 3.60 -7.26 11.41
CA GLU A 64 2.76 -8.07 10.51
C GLU A 64 2.29 -7.29 9.27
N VAL A 65 1.94 -6.01 9.44
CA VAL A 65 1.52 -5.16 8.32
C VAL A 65 2.67 -4.92 7.37
N VAL A 66 3.87 -4.60 7.89
CA VAL A 66 5.07 -4.41 7.06
C VAL A 66 5.46 -5.70 6.34
N ASP A 67 5.45 -6.85 7.03
CA ASP A 67 5.73 -8.16 6.43
C ASP A 67 4.80 -8.43 5.24
N ARG A 68 3.52 -8.10 5.36
CA ARG A 68 2.54 -8.21 4.26
C ARG A 68 2.77 -7.20 3.14
N MET A 69 3.21 -5.98 3.45
CA MET A 69 3.49 -4.95 2.44
C MET A 69 4.63 -5.38 1.51
N ILE A 70 5.72 -5.89 2.08
CA ILE A 70 6.96 -6.27 1.36
C ILE A 70 7.01 -7.74 0.95
N ALA A 71 5.95 -8.51 1.22
CA ALA A 71 5.88 -9.93 0.95
C ALA A 71 6.17 -10.25 -0.52
N ALA A 72 7.00 -11.26 -0.77
CA ALA A 72 7.26 -11.77 -2.12
C ALA A 72 6.09 -12.65 -2.62
N PRO A 73 5.84 -12.72 -3.93
CA PRO A 73 4.89 -13.67 -4.48
C PRO A 73 5.12 -15.10 -3.97
N SER A 74 4.06 -15.82 -3.70
CA SER A 74 4.06 -17.19 -3.15
C SER A 74 4.46 -17.33 -1.67
N SER A 75 4.72 -16.22 -0.97
CA SER A 75 4.86 -16.27 0.50
C SER A 75 3.50 -16.28 1.20
N PRO A 76 3.41 -16.78 2.45
CA PRO A 76 2.14 -16.81 3.21
C PRO A 76 1.53 -15.45 3.47
N GLU A 77 2.35 -14.41 3.55
CA GLU A 77 1.98 -13.03 3.83
C GLU A 77 1.51 -12.27 2.58
N TYR A 78 1.83 -12.82 1.37
CA TYR A 78 1.48 -12.19 0.11
C TYR A 78 -0.02 -12.12 -0.11
N GLY A 79 -0.52 -10.94 -0.43
CA GLY A 79 -1.94 -10.74 -0.57
C GLY A 79 -2.31 -9.41 -1.25
N ARG A 80 -3.56 -9.02 -1.12
CA ARG A 80 -4.07 -7.77 -1.71
C ARG A 80 -3.22 -6.56 -1.32
N LEU A 81 -2.81 -6.45 -0.04
CA LEU A 81 -2.01 -5.33 0.45
C LEU A 81 -0.66 -5.28 -0.27
N SER A 82 0.00 -6.45 -0.42
CA SER A 82 1.28 -6.57 -1.13
C SER A 82 1.16 -6.08 -2.57
N VAL A 83 0.20 -6.62 -3.33
CA VAL A 83 0.00 -6.28 -4.75
C VAL A 83 -0.30 -4.80 -4.93
N MET A 84 -1.23 -4.26 -4.14
CA MET A 84 -1.65 -2.87 -4.29
C MET A 84 -0.52 -1.89 -3.94
N LEU A 85 0.22 -2.13 -2.86
CA LEU A 85 1.32 -1.22 -2.48
C LEU A 85 2.53 -1.39 -3.40
N GLN A 86 2.90 -2.60 -3.77
CA GLN A 86 4.03 -2.86 -4.69
C GLN A 86 3.75 -2.36 -6.12
N TYR A 87 2.50 -2.14 -6.49
CA TYR A 87 2.16 -1.50 -7.75
C TYR A 87 2.56 -0.01 -7.77
N TYR A 88 2.40 0.69 -6.65
CA TYR A 88 2.65 2.13 -6.56
C TYR A 88 4.03 2.49 -6.01
N PHE A 89 4.63 1.63 -5.17
CA PHE A 89 5.82 1.96 -4.38
C PHE A 89 6.92 0.92 -4.48
N ALA A 90 8.15 1.40 -4.57
CA ALA A 90 9.31 0.66 -4.05
C ALA A 90 9.27 0.74 -2.52
N MET A 91 9.48 -0.40 -1.85
CA MET A 91 9.42 -0.47 -0.38
C MET A 91 10.67 -1.10 0.20
N GLU A 92 11.15 -0.52 1.31
CA GLU A 92 12.33 -0.96 2.03
C GLU A 92 12.02 -1.10 3.51
N HIS A 93 12.25 -2.28 4.08
CA HIS A 93 12.25 -2.47 5.53
C HIS A 93 13.50 -1.84 6.12
N LEU A 94 13.36 -0.86 7.00
CA LEU A 94 14.48 -0.12 7.55
C LEU A 94 14.96 -0.73 8.87
N VAL A 95 14.06 -0.89 9.84
CA VAL A 95 14.42 -1.39 11.16
C VAL A 95 13.25 -2.07 11.85
N HIS A 96 13.55 -3.15 12.54
CA HIS A 96 12.64 -3.79 13.49
C HIS A 96 12.66 -3.05 14.82
N VAL A 97 11.48 -2.78 15.38
CA VAL A 97 11.32 -2.11 16.67
C VAL A 97 10.62 -3.07 17.64
N PRO A 98 11.35 -3.65 18.59
CA PRO A 98 10.77 -4.57 19.56
C PRO A 98 9.80 -3.85 20.49
N LYS A 99 8.80 -4.55 20.96
CA LYS A 99 7.70 -3.99 21.77
C LYS A 99 8.20 -3.39 23.10
N GLU A 100 9.30 -3.89 23.63
CA GLU A 100 9.97 -3.41 24.86
C GLU A 100 10.54 -1.99 24.71
N SER A 101 10.62 -1.47 23.47
CA SER A 101 11.07 -0.09 23.20
C SER A 101 10.01 0.97 23.48
N PHE A 102 8.82 0.58 23.89
CA PHE A 102 7.68 1.48 24.10
C PHE A 102 7.23 1.50 25.57
N ASP A 103 6.73 2.65 26.00
CA ASP A 103 6.04 2.80 27.28
C ASP A 103 4.71 3.56 27.08
N PRO A 104 3.56 2.93 27.33
CA PRO A 104 3.37 1.52 27.67
C PRO A 104 3.70 0.56 26.53
N GLU A 105 4.16 -0.64 26.87
CA GLU A 105 4.52 -1.70 25.93
C GLU A 105 3.28 -2.15 25.11
N PRO A 106 3.33 -2.12 23.77
CA PRO A 106 2.25 -2.60 22.93
C PRO A 106 2.17 -4.14 22.91
N LYS A 107 1.05 -4.69 22.45
CA LYS A 107 0.86 -6.15 22.36
C LYS A 107 1.64 -6.80 21.22
N VAL A 108 2.14 -6.02 20.27
CA VAL A 108 2.75 -6.49 19.04
C VAL A 108 4.02 -5.70 18.72
N GLU A 109 4.92 -6.32 17.99
CA GLU A 109 6.14 -5.68 17.50
C GLU A 109 5.86 -4.69 16.38
N SER A 110 6.75 -3.75 16.20
CA SER A 110 6.68 -2.73 15.17
C SER A 110 7.84 -2.85 14.17
N SER A 111 7.67 -2.27 13.01
CA SER A 111 8.73 -2.14 12.02
C SER A 111 8.64 -0.78 11.36
N PHE A 112 9.79 -0.23 10.99
CA PHE A 112 9.91 1.00 10.26
C PHE A 112 10.15 0.67 8.79
N VAL A 113 9.30 1.21 7.91
CA VAL A 113 9.32 0.94 6.47
C VAL A 113 9.38 2.25 5.70
N ARG A 114 10.16 2.28 4.63
CA ARG A 114 10.20 3.36 3.65
C ARG A 114 9.41 2.97 2.41
N LEU A 115 8.61 3.90 1.89
CA LEU A 115 7.88 3.75 0.62
C LEU A 115 8.29 4.91 -0.30
N ILE A 116 8.65 4.58 -1.53
CA ILE A 116 9.04 5.55 -2.57
C ILE A 116 8.09 5.35 -3.74
N PRO A 117 7.27 6.35 -4.10
CA PRO A 117 6.44 6.27 -5.30
C PRO A 117 7.28 6.02 -6.55
N TYR A 118 6.81 5.17 -7.46
CA TYR A 118 7.48 4.98 -8.73
C TYR A 118 7.22 6.19 -9.65
N GLU A 119 8.28 6.76 -10.21
CA GLU A 119 8.15 7.72 -11.32
C GLU A 119 7.56 7.05 -12.57
N HIS A 120 7.97 5.80 -12.82
CA HIS A 120 7.45 4.96 -13.89
C HIS A 120 7.03 3.62 -13.31
N TYR A 121 5.75 3.30 -13.41
CA TYR A 121 5.22 2.04 -12.89
C TYR A 121 5.87 0.85 -13.62
N PRO A 122 6.27 -0.20 -12.89
CA PRO A 122 6.80 -1.44 -13.50
C PRO A 122 5.83 -2.07 -14.50
N PHE A 123 4.52 -1.89 -14.26
CA PHE A 123 3.43 -2.32 -15.12
C PHE A 123 2.37 -1.22 -15.15
N VAL A 124 1.76 -0.97 -16.31
CA VAL A 124 0.71 0.03 -16.45
C VAL A 124 -0.64 -0.65 -16.65
N ALA A 125 -1.52 -0.53 -15.67
CA ALA A 125 -2.89 -0.99 -15.80
C ALA A 125 -3.70 -0.03 -16.70
N ASN A 126 -4.38 -0.55 -17.71
CA ASN A 126 -5.24 0.25 -18.59
C ASN A 126 -6.41 0.91 -17.85
N ASN A 127 -6.86 0.29 -16.75
CA ASN A 127 -7.89 0.81 -15.88
C ASN A 127 -7.56 0.44 -14.43
N ILE A 128 -7.17 1.43 -13.64
CA ILE A 128 -6.70 1.25 -12.26
C ILE A 128 -7.81 0.80 -11.31
N GLU A 129 -9.05 1.27 -11.54
CA GLU A 129 -10.19 0.85 -10.73
C GLU A 129 -10.50 -0.63 -10.96
N GLN A 130 -10.50 -1.05 -12.22
CA GLN A 130 -10.70 -2.46 -12.58
C GLN A 130 -9.57 -3.34 -12.03
N PHE A 131 -8.32 -2.88 -12.12
CA PHE A 131 -7.17 -3.55 -11.50
C PHE A 131 -7.40 -3.78 -10.00
N GLY A 132 -7.75 -2.74 -9.25
CA GLY A 132 -8.04 -2.83 -7.82
C GLY A 132 -9.20 -3.80 -7.49
N ARG A 133 -10.23 -3.84 -8.33
CA ARG A 133 -11.35 -4.80 -8.20
C ARG A 133 -10.92 -6.24 -8.44
N ILE A 134 -10.14 -6.49 -9.49
CA ILE A 134 -9.60 -7.83 -9.80
C ILE A 134 -8.70 -8.32 -8.68
N VAL A 135 -7.79 -7.49 -8.19
CA VAL A 135 -6.90 -7.84 -7.07
C VAL A 135 -7.71 -8.14 -5.81
N LYS A 136 -8.70 -7.30 -5.49
CA LYS A 136 -9.60 -7.55 -4.35
C LYS A 136 -10.30 -8.90 -4.45
N GLU A 137 -10.80 -9.24 -5.64
CA GLU A 137 -11.53 -10.48 -5.85
C GLU A 137 -10.60 -11.70 -5.85
N ALA A 138 -9.43 -11.61 -6.47
CA ALA A 138 -8.43 -12.67 -6.48
C ALA A 138 -8.06 -13.14 -5.05
N PHE A 139 -7.99 -12.20 -4.10
CA PHE A 139 -7.65 -12.48 -2.69
C PHE A 139 -8.87 -12.54 -1.76
N SER A 140 -10.10 -12.57 -2.29
CA SER A 140 -11.33 -12.59 -1.49
C SER A 140 -11.50 -13.89 -0.69
N GLN A 141 -10.97 -15.00 -1.19
CA GLN A 141 -11.14 -16.33 -0.62
C GLN A 141 -9.82 -17.09 -0.56
N ARG A 142 -9.15 -17.07 0.60
CA ARG A 142 -7.80 -17.62 0.82
C ARG A 142 -7.59 -19.08 0.35
N ARG A 143 -8.63 -19.92 0.33
CA ARG A 143 -8.55 -21.35 -0.01
C ARG A 143 -9.10 -21.68 -1.40
N LYS A 144 -9.41 -20.68 -2.22
CA LYS A 144 -9.91 -20.87 -3.58
C LYS A 144 -8.84 -20.49 -4.59
N THR A 145 -8.82 -21.24 -5.69
CA THR A 145 -7.97 -20.91 -6.85
C THR A 145 -8.44 -19.61 -7.51
N ILE A 146 -7.56 -18.94 -8.23
CA ILE A 146 -7.88 -17.71 -8.99
C ILE A 146 -8.98 -17.98 -10.04
N ARG A 147 -9.07 -19.16 -10.59
CA ARG A 147 -10.17 -19.59 -11.45
C ARG A 147 -11.54 -19.37 -10.80
N ASN A 148 -11.67 -19.77 -9.55
CA ASN A 148 -12.93 -19.69 -8.83
C ASN A 148 -13.25 -18.28 -8.34
N THR A 149 -12.23 -17.53 -7.91
CA THR A 149 -12.41 -16.17 -7.42
C THR A 149 -12.64 -15.17 -8.55
N LEU A 150 -12.00 -15.36 -9.71
CA LEU A 150 -12.08 -14.44 -10.84
C LEU A 150 -13.08 -14.85 -11.94
N LYS A 151 -13.90 -15.87 -11.73
CA LYS A 151 -14.84 -16.40 -12.75
C LYS A 151 -15.82 -15.36 -13.32
N SER A 152 -16.11 -14.29 -12.58
CA SER A 152 -16.96 -13.17 -13.03
C SER A 152 -16.22 -12.10 -13.85
N PHE A 153 -14.88 -12.14 -13.86
CA PHE A 153 -14.02 -11.18 -14.54
C PHE A 153 -13.29 -11.77 -15.74
N ILE A 154 -12.89 -13.05 -15.66
CA ILE A 154 -11.98 -13.70 -16.59
C ILE A 154 -12.55 -15.06 -16.98
N SER A 155 -12.66 -15.32 -18.28
CA SER A 155 -13.07 -16.63 -18.81
C SER A 155 -11.89 -17.61 -18.83
N GLU A 156 -12.20 -18.91 -18.96
CA GLU A 156 -11.18 -19.96 -19.13
C GLU A 156 -10.27 -19.71 -20.34
N ASN A 157 -10.84 -19.23 -21.44
CA ASN A 157 -10.11 -18.90 -22.64
C ASN A 157 -9.15 -17.71 -22.44
N ASP A 158 -9.52 -16.75 -21.58
CA ASP A 158 -8.65 -15.61 -21.27
C ASP A 158 -7.45 -16.04 -20.41
N PHE A 159 -7.63 -16.95 -19.45
CA PHE A 159 -6.51 -17.55 -18.71
C PHE A 159 -5.50 -18.21 -19.65
N GLN A 160 -5.98 -18.96 -20.66
CA GLN A 160 -5.12 -19.59 -21.65
C GLN A 160 -4.37 -18.56 -22.50
N LYS A 161 -5.04 -17.49 -22.96
CA LYS A 161 -4.43 -16.42 -23.76
C LYS A 161 -3.29 -15.69 -23.03
N ILE A 162 -3.46 -15.44 -21.73
CA ILE A 162 -2.44 -14.73 -20.92
C ILE A 162 -1.40 -15.69 -20.31
N GLY A 163 -1.52 -17.00 -20.54
CA GLY A 163 -0.55 -18.00 -20.06
C GLY A 163 -0.52 -18.21 -18.55
N ILE A 164 -1.60 -17.85 -17.83
CA ILE A 164 -1.70 -18.04 -16.38
C ILE A 164 -2.38 -19.37 -16.07
N ASN A 165 -1.76 -20.16 -15.17
CA ASN A 165 -2.37 -21.38 -14.67
C ASN A 165 -3.56 -21.02 -13.73
N PRO A 166 -4.80 -21.35 -14.08
CA PRO A 166 -5.95 -20.97 -13.30
C PRO A 166 -6.14 -21.78 -11.99
N GLN A 167 -5.29 -22.76 -11.75
CA GLN A 167 -5.30 -23.58 -10.53
C GLN A 167 -4.44 -23.00 -9.38
N LEU A 168 -3.79 -21.88 -9.61
CA LEU A 168 -3.04 -21.15 -8.59
C LEU A 168 -3.97 -20.56 -7.52
#